data_0dcce0f6e1ce670730bdbb9e8b2884c1
#
_entry.id   0dcce0f6e1ce670730bdbb9e8b2884c1
#
_cell.length_a   1.000
_cell.length_b   1.000
_cell.length_c   1.000
_cell.angle_alpha   90.00
_cell.angle_beta   90.00
_cell.angle_gamma   90.00
#
_symmetry.space_group_name_H-M   'P 1'
#
loop_
_entity.id
_entity.type
_entity.pdbx_description
1 polymer ?
#
loop_
_entity_poly.entity_id
_entity_poly.type
_entity_poly.pdbx_seq_one_letter_code
_entity_poly.pdbx_strand_id
1 'polypeptide(L)'
;LVVIPSGQLFSIKYFENAQGYMGGFTNQFILGQHTTENPISRYDFLRIWGSPKIELSPEEYSRQIPLFNRIYEEYASTSPDMEIIKAYLNAILTEADAIYRRTISKVQVQNNSICNRFLDELFNGSDESLRLTVNDYAAKLSISPNHLNKVVKGTTGKSPSTWIEEAIILKAKMLIKCTNLHFSEVAAKVGIMDQSYFARKFRQHEGITPSEYRQQQK
;
A
#
# COMPACT_ATOMS: atom_id res chain seq x y z
N LEU A 1 10.90 9.42 -10.63
CA LEU A 1 9.68 9.48 -9.86
C LEU A 1 9.62 8.29 -8.91
N VAL A 2 9.31 8.53 -7.64
CA VAL A 2 9.08 7.47 -6.64
C VAL A 2 7.67 7.65 -6.12
N VAL A 3 6.92 6.56 -6.09
CA VAL A 3 5.56 6.54 -5.53
C VAL A 3 5.54 5.57 -4.35
N ILE A 4 4.95 6.01 -3.25
CA ILE A 4 4.86 5.22 -2.03
C ILE A 4 3.38 4.95 -1.76
N PRO A 5 2.93 3.70 -1.97
CA PRO A 5 1.55 3.34 -1.70
C PRO A 5 1.16 3.53 -0.23
N SER A 6 -0.13 3.73 0.01
CA SER A 6 -0.70 3.80 1.35
C SER A 6 -0.35 2.55 2.17
N GLY A 7 -0.05 2.73 3.46
CA GLY A 7 0.28 1.63 4.38
C GLY A 7 1.73 1.14 4.32
N GLN A 8 2.58 1.68 3.45
CA GLN A 8 4.00 1.37 3.44
C GLN A 8 4.79 2.32 4.35
N LEU A 9 5.67 1.72 5.17
CA LEU A 9 6.70 2.46 5.88
C LEU A 9 7.88 2.70 4.95
N PHE A 10 8.30 3.93 4.83
CA PHE A 10 9.50 4.29 4.09
C PHE A 10 10.41 5.16 4.96
N SER A 11 11.70 5.10 4.71
CA SER A 11 12.66 6.03 5.28
C SER A 11 13.57 6.56 4.19
N ILE A 12 13.81 7.85 4.21
CA ILE A 12 14.79 8.47 3.35
C ILE A 12 16.10 8.50 4.13
N LYS A 13 17.05 7.68 3.70
CA LYS A 13 18.33 7.54 4.43
C LYS A 13 19.34 8.64 4.11
N TYR A 14 19.23 9.24 2.94
CA TYR A 14 20.22 10.19 2.47
C TYR A 14 19.66 11.10 1.37
N PHE A 15 19.97 12.39 1.46
CA PHE A 15 19.72 13.38 0.42
C PHE A 15 21.01 14.10 0.11
N GLU A 16 21.38 14.16 -1.15
CA GLU A 16 22.45 15.02 -1.61
C GLU A 16 21.95 15.78 -2.84
N ASN A 17 21.86 17.09 -2.73
CA ASN A 17 21.44 18.00 -3.80
C ASN A 17 20.12 17.62 -4.50
N ALA A 18 19.20 16.96 -3.78
CA ALA A 18 17.92 16.58 -4.33
C ALA A 18 17.04 17.82 -4.55
N GLN A 19 16.52 17.97 -5.76
CA GLN A 19 15.55 18.99 -6.12
C GLN A 19 14.30 18.31 -6.67
N GLY A 20 13.12 18.83 -6.32
CA GLY A 20 11.87 18.31 -6.82
C GLY A 20 10.69 18.55 -5.88
N TYR A 21 9.63 17.83 -6.12
CA TYR A 21 8.39 17.93 -5.37
C TYR A 21 8.12 16.65 -4.58
N MET A 22 7.51 16.81 -3.42
CA MET A 22 6.93 15.73 -2.64
C MET A 22 5.49 16.10 -2.30
N GLY A 23 4.56 15.20 -2.58
CA GLY A 23 3.15 15.39 -2.29
C GLY A 23 2.50 14.08 -1.84
N GLY A 24 1.43 14.21 -1.06
CA GLY A 24 0.58 13.09 -0.67
C GLY A 24 -0.86 13.33 -1.11
N PHE A 25 -1.55 12.29 -1.51
CA PHE A 25 -2.96 12.33 -1.86
C PHE A 25 -3.68 11.10 -1.34
N THR A 26 -4.97 11.23 -1.09
CA THR A 26 -5.82 10.11 -0.68
C THR A 26 -6.45 9.44 -1.90
N ASN A 27 -6.81 8.16 -1.75
CA ASN A 27 -7.58 7.46 -2.77
C ASN A 27 -8.89 8.20 -3.09
N GLN A 28 -9.55 8.72 -2.07
CA GLN A 28 -10.79 9.48 -2.20
C GLN A 28 -10.61 10.77 -3.01
N PHE A 29 -9.44 11.41 -2.95
CA PHE A 29 -9.14 12.61 -3.74
C PHE A 29 -9.12 12.30 -5.24
N ILE A 30 -8.52 11.17 -5.63
CA ILE A 30 -8.47 10.76 -7.05
C ILE A 30 -9.83 10.28 -7.55
N LEU A 31 -10.59 9.53 -6.72
CA LEU A 31 -11.85 8.89 -7.12
C LEU A 31 -13.02 9.85 -7.29
N GLY A 32 -13.06 10.92 -6.48
CA GLY A 32 -14.31 11.60 -6.24
C GLY A 32 -15.29 10.71 -5.41
N GLN A 33 -16.40 11.30 -4.98
CA GLN A 33 -17.33 10.68 -4.02
C GLN A 33 -18.23 9.55 -4.57
N HIS A 34 -18.17 9.23 -5.87
CA HIS A 34 -19.20 8.43 -6.53
C HIS A 34 -18.73 7.22 -7.36
N THR A 35 -17.45 6.83 -7.29
CA THR A 35 -16.97 5.67 -8.05
C THR A 35 -16.68 4.48 -7.14
N THR A 36 -17.29 3.34 -7.46
CA THR A 36 -17.10 2.05 -6.79
C THR A 36 -15.78 1.35 -7.20
N GLU A 37 -15.14 1.82 -8.26
CA GLU A 37 -13.86 1.28 -8.71
C GLU A 37 -12.71 1.96 -7.99
N ASN A 38 -11.79 1.16 -7.45
CA ASN A 38 -10.56 1.66 -6.84
C ASN A 38 -9.65 2.25 -7.96
N PRO A 39 -9.38 3.57 -8.02
CA PRO A 39 -8.56 4.17 -9.10
C PRO A 39 -7.11 3.74 -9.03
N ILE A 40 -6.64 3.31 -7.86
CA ILE A 40 -5.34 2.67 -7.72
C ILE A 40 -5.29 1.42 -8.58
N SER A 41 -6.44 0.76 -8.83
CA SER A 41 -6.50 -0.39 -9.73
C SER A 41 -6.23 -0.03 -11.20
N ARG A 42 -6.34 1.24 -11.57
CA ARG A 42 -6.05 1.74 -12.92
C ARG A 42 -4.56 1.84 -13.23
N TYR A 43 -3.74 2.07 -12.20
CA TYR A 43 -2.31 2.31 -12.37
C TYR A 43 -1.51 1.14 -11.78
N ASP A 44 -0.92 0.31 -12.63
CA ASP A 44 -0.20 -0.90 -12.21
C ASP A 44 0.94 -0.60 -11.22
N PHE A 45 1.63 0.51 -11.39
CA PHE A 45 2.73 0.89 -10.51
C PHE A 45 2.29 1.34 -9.10
N LEU A 46 1.05 1.81 -8.92
CA LEU A 46 0.49 2.15 -7.60
C LEU A 46 0.09 0.91 -6.78
N ARG A 47 -0.08 -0.23 -7.45
CA ARG A 47 -0.44 -1.51 -6.82
C ARG A 47 0.76 -2.26 -6.30
N ILE A 48 1.98 -1.81 -6.59
CA ILE A 48 3.19 -2.53 -6.25
C ILE A 48 3.60 -2.17 -4.84
N TRP A 49 3.55 -3.16 -3.98
CA TRP A 49 4.17 -3.09 -2.68
C TRP A 49 5.70 -3.15 -2.87
N GLY A 50 6.35 -2.03 -2.66
CA GLY A 50 7.79 -1.94 -2.82
C GLY A 50 8.30 -0.60 -3.35
N SER A 51 7.46 0.43 -3.42
CA SER A 51 7.82 1.78 -3.86
C SER A 51 8.52 1.78 -5.23
N PRO A 52 7.76 1.60 -6.32
CA PRO A 52 8.34 1.55 -7.65
C PRO A 52 9.09 2.85 -7.94
N LYS A 53 10.36 2.69 -8.27
CA LYS A 53 11.18 3.75 -8.81
C LYS A 53 10.97 3.78 -10.32
N ILE A 54 10.43 4.86 -10.84
CA ILE A 54 10.28 5.10 -12.27
C ILE A 54 11.41 6.04 -12.67
N GLU A 55 12.36 5.54 -13.43
CA GLU A 55 13.44 6.35 -13.98
C GLU A 55 12.89 7.10 -15.20
N LEU A 56 13.05 8.42 -15.17
CA LEU A 56 12.60 9.31 -16.24
C LEU A 56 13.79 9.67 -17.13
N SER A 57 13.60 9.61 -18.43
CA SER A 57 14.54 10.22 -19.36
C SER A 57 14.50 11.76 -19.21
N PRO A 58 15.51 12.50 -19.69
CA PRO A 58 15.48 13.97 -19.67
C PRO A 58 14.24 14.56 -20.35
N GLU A 59 13.76 13.93 -21.42
CA GLU A 59 12.53 14.35 -22.12
C GLU A 59 11.27 14.08 -21.30
N GLU A 60 11.17 12.93 -20.64
CA GLU A 60 10.06 12.58 -19.76
C GLU A 60 10.03 13.48 -18.54
N TYR A 61 11.20 13.77 -17.96
CA TYR A 61 11.35 14.72 -16.87
C TYR A 61 10.87 16.12 -17.29
N SER A 62 11.30 16.62 -18.46
CA SER A 62 10.92 17.95 -18.96
C SER A 62 9.41 18.08 -19.21
N ARG A 63 8.70 16.99 -19.50
CA ARG A 63 7.23 16.98 -19.64
C ARG A 63 6.52 16.96 -18.28
N GLN A 64 7.05 16.23 -17.32
CA GLN A 64 6.39 16.07 -16.02
C GLN A 64 6.57 17.27 -15.08
N ILE A 65 7.75 17.90 -15.06
CA ILE A 65 8.02 19.03 -14.15
C ILE A 65 7.00 20.17 -14.27
N PRO A 66 6.59 20.60 -15.47
CA PRO A 66 5.55 21.64 -15.58
C PRO A 66 4.21 21.26 -14.93
N LEU A 67 3.84 19.97 -14.94
CA LEU A 67 2.61 19.52 -14.30
C LEU A 67 2.71 19.62 -12.77
N PHE A 68 3.86 19.28 -12.19
CA PHE A 68 4.12 19.48 -10.76
C PHE A 68 4.13 20.97 -10.40
N ASN A 69 4.74 21.83 -11.22
CA ASN A 69 4.73 23.27 -11.03
C ASN A 69 3.29 23.80 -10.98
N ARG A 70 2.44 23.36 -11.92
CA ARG A 70 1.03 23.78 -11.97
C ARG A 70 0.24 23.31 -10.74
N ILE A 71 0.47 22.09 -10.24
CA ILE A 71 -0.13 21.65 -8.99
C ILE A 71 0.30 22.53 -7.83
N TYR A 72 1.60 22.85 -7.76
CA TYR A 72 2.14 23.67 -6.69
C TYR A 72 1.59 25.11 -6.73
N GLU A 73 1.57 25.75 -7.91
CA GLU A 73 1.01 27.07 -8.11
C GLU A 73 -0.47 27.15 -7.75
N GLU A 74 -1.25 26.15 -8.19
CA GLU A 74 -2.68 26.09 -7.89
C GLU A 74 -2.93 25.87 -6.39
N TYR A 75 -2.18 24.94 -5.78
CA TYR A 75 -2.30 24.66 -4.34
C TYR A 75 -1.89 25.87 -3.46
N ALA A 76 -0.91 26.65 -3.91
CA ALA A 76 -0.42 27.85 -3.23
C ALA A 76 -1.28 29.10 -3.52
N SER A 77 -2.27 29.01 -4.39
CA SER A 77 -3.15 30.12 -4.73
C SER A 77 -4.06 30.53 -3.55
N THR A 78 -4.61 31.72 -3.59
CA THR A 78 -5.56 32.21 -2.57
C THR A 78 -6.90 31.46 -2.58
N SER A 79 -7.24 30.82 -3.70
CA SER A 79 -8.47 30.02 -3.86
C SER A 79 -8.17 28.80 -4.73
N PRO A 80 -7.55 27.73 -4.15
CA PRO A 80 -7.14 26.57 -4.92
C PRO A 80 -8.34 25.77 -5.43
N ASP A 81 -8.34 25.46 -6.72
CA ASP A 81 -9.33 24.57 -7.33
C ASP A 81 -8.84 23.11 -7.29
N MET A 82 -9.49 22.31 -6.45
CA MET A 82 -9.13 20.89 -6.26
C MET A 82 -9.33 20.04 -7.51
N GLU A 83 -10.26 20.38 -8.40
CA GLU A 83 -10.46 19.65 -9.66
C GLU A 83 -9.34 19.94 -10.65
N ILE A 84 -8.78 21.16 -10.68
CA ILE A 84 -7.57 21.47 -11.46
C ILE A 84 -6.38 20.65 -10.94
N ILE A 85 -6.14 20.66 -9.62
CA ILE A 85 -5.07 19.87 -8.99
C ILE A 85 -5.22 18.38 -9.33
N LYS A 86 -6.43 17.86 -9.22
CA LYS A 86 -6.76 16.47 -9.55
C LYS A 86 -6.50 16.14 -11.02
N ALA A 87 -6.85 17.03 -11.93
CA ALA A 87 -6.60 16.84 -13.37
C ALA A 87 -5.10 16.72 -13.67
N TYR A 88 -4.27 17.62 -13.13
CA TYR A 88 -2.81 17.55 -13.29
C TYR A 88 -2.21 16.31 -12.61
N LEU A 89 -2.68 15.94 -11.42
CA LEU A 89 -2.24 14.72 -10.74
C LEU A 89 -2.56 13.47 -11.59
N ASN A 90 -3.77 13.39 -12.16
CA ASN A 90 -4.13 12.30 -13.06
C ASN A 90 -3.25 12.25 -14.32
N ALA A 91 -2.88 13.40 -14.87
CA ALA A 91 -1.94 13.48 -16.01
C ALA A 91 -0.57 12.89 -15.63
N ILE A 92 -0.01 13.32 -14.49
CA ILE A 92 1.27 12.80 -13.95
C ILE A 92 1.20 11.27 -13.77
N LEU A 93 0.15 10.77 -13.13
CA LEU A 93 -0.02 9.34 -12.87
C LEU A 93 -0.18 8.54 -14.17
N THR A 94 -0.91 9.08 -15.14
CA THR A 94 -1.12 8.43 -16.45
C THR A 94 0.18 8.33 -17.24
N GLU A 95 0.97 9.39 -17.29
CA GLU A 95 2.30 9.38 -17.93
C GLU A 95 3.26 8.44 -17.22
N ALA A 96 3.29 8.49 -15.88
CA ALA A 96 4.12 7.59 -15.07
C ALA A 96 3.79 6.11 -15.34
N ASP A 97 2.50 5.77 -15.46
CA ASP A 97 2.05 4.41 -15.76
C ASP A 97 2.47 3.98 -17.19
N ALA A 98 2.37 4.88 -18.16
CA ALA A 98 2.81 4.61 -19.51
C ALA A 98 4.33 4.37 -19.60
N ILE A 99 5.14 5.11 -18.83
CA ILE A 99 6.59 4.91 -18.73
C ILE A 99 6.88 3.57 -18.04
N TYR A 100 6.22 3.31 -16.91
CA TYR A 100 6.37 2.08 -16.15
C TYR A 100 6.08 0.85 -17.00
N ARG A 101 4.96 0.82 -17.72
CA ARG A 101 4.58 -0.31 -18.61
C ARG A 101 5.59 -0.57 -19.73
N ARG A 102 6.30 0.45 -20.19
CA ARG A 102 7.37 0.28 -21.19
C ARG A 102 8.64 -0.34 -20.63
N THR A 103 8.90 -0.15 -19.35
CA THR A 103 10.14 -0.58 -18.70
C THR A 103 10.07 -1.99 -18.13
N ILE A 104 8.86 -2.53 -17.90
CA ILE A 104 8.68 -3.86 -17.30
C ILE A 104 8.48 -4.95 -18.35
N SER A 105 9.06 -6.12 -18.10
CA SER A 105 8.84 -7.30 -18.94
C SER A 105 7.44 -7.90 -18.71
N LYS A 106 6.92 -8.66 -19.71
CA LYS A 106 5.64 -9.39 -19.59
C LYS A 106 5.60 -10.32 -18.36
N VAL A 107 6.70 -10.97 -18.03
CA VAL A 107 6.81 -11.84 -16.86
C VAL A 107 6.70 -11.04 -15.57
N GLN A 108 7.27 -9.85 -15.53
CA GLN A 108 7.22 -8.95 -14.38
C GLN A 108 5.79 -8.41 -14.17
N VAL A 109 5.06 -8.07 -15.25
CA VAL A 109 3.65 -7.69 -15.19
C VAL A 109 2.79 -8.81 -14.58
N GLN A 110 2.99 -10.06 -15.02
CA GLN A 110 2.23 -11.20 -14.51
C GLN A 110 2.53 -11.46 -13.02
N ASN A 111 3.78 -11.44 -12.62
CA ASN A 111 4.17 -11.60 -11.23
C ASN A 111 3.62 -10.49 -10.34
N ASN A 112 3.70 -9.24 -10.79
CA ASN A 112 3.11 -8.11 -10.10
C ASN A 112 1.60 -8.27 -9.95
N SER A 113 0.89 -8.73 -10.99
CA SER A 113 -0.54 -9.00 -10.94
C SER A 113 -0.90 -10.05 -9.87
N ILE A 114 -0.16 -11.16 -9.77
CA ILE A 114 -0.36 -12.18 -8.73
C ILE A 114 -0.09 -11.59 -7.34
N CYS A 115 1.03 -10.89 -7.18
CA CYS A 115 1.39 -10.26 -5.91
C CYS A 115 0.32 -9.24 -5.49
N ASN A 116 -0.13 -8.39 -6.40
CA ASN A 116 -1.15 -7.39 -6.14
C ASN A 116 -2.48 -8.03 -5.73
N ARG A 117 -2.94 -9.07 -6.44
CA ARG A 117 -4.17 -9.78 -6.09
C ARG A 117 -4.09 -10.42 -4.69
N PHE A 118 -2.93 -10.97 -4.34
CA PHE A 118 -2.69 -11.50 -2.99
C PHE A 118 -2.80 -10.39 -1.93
N LEU A 119 -2.13 -9.26 -2.15
CA LEU A 119 -2.12 -8.14 -1.20
C LEU A 119 -3.49 -7.42 -1.13
N ASP A 120 -4.17 -7.28 -2.27
CA ASP A 120 -5.53 -6.73 -2.30
C ASP A 120 -6.50 -7.61 -1.49
N GLU A 121 -6.45 -8.93 -1.67
CA GLU A 121 -7.28 -9.87 -0.89
C GLU A 121 -6.93 -9.82 0.60
N LEU A 122 -5.65 -9.67 0.93
CA LEU A 122 -5.18 -9.63 2.31
C LEU A 122 -5.59 -8.35 3.04
N PHE A 123 -5.48 -7.19 2.40
CA PHE A 123 -5.69 -5.89 3.07
C PHE A 123 -7.07 -5.28 2.84
N ASN A 124 -7.72 -5.60 1.72
CA ASN A 124 -9.03 -5.07 1.34
C ASN A 124 -10.12 -6.15 1.33
N GLY A 125 -9.77 -7.39 1.59
CA GLY A 125 -10.71 -8.50 1.73
C GLY A 125 -11.54 -8.39 3.02
N SER A 126 -12.46 -9.36 3.21
CA SER A 126 -13.24 -9.47 4.43
C SER A 126 -12.36 -9.81 5.65
N ASP A 127 -12.90 -9.65 6.87
CA ASP A 127 -12.20 -10.06 8.11
C ASP A 127 -11.82 -11.57 8.09
N GLU A 128 -12.49 -12.37 7.27
CA GLU A 128 -12.17 -13.80 7.06
C GLU A 128 -10.84 -13.98 6.31
N SER A 129 -10.44 -13.03 5.47
CA SER A 129 -9.16 -13.09 4.75
C SER A 129 -7.96 -13.22 5.69
N LEU A 130 -8.02 -12.60 6.87
CA LEU A 130 -6.95 -12.68 7.87
C LEU A 130 -6.79 -14.07 8.51
N ARG A 131 -7.79 -14.96 8.34
CA ARG A 131 -7.75 -16.35 8.83
C ARG A 131 -7.15 -17.33 7.83
N LEU A 132 -6.95 -16.87 6.59
CA LEU A 132 -6.44 -17.71 5.51
C LEU A 132 -4.95 -17.97 5.67
N THR A 133 -4.57 -19.21 5.36
CA THR A 133 -3.17 -19.62 5.26
C THR A 133 -2.59 -19.28 3.88
N VAL A 134 -1.27 -19.39 3.74
CA VAL A 134 -0.61 -19.24 2.42
C VAL A 134 -1.18 -20.22 1.39
N ASN A 135 -1.55 -21.44 1.83
CA ASN A 135 -2.15 -22.45 0.96
C ASN A 135 -3.55 -22.01 0.47
N ASP A 136 -4.35 -21.42 1.35
CA ASP A 136 -5.69 -20.94 1.01
C ASP A 136 -5.61 -19.76 0.01
N TYR A 137 -4.69 -18.84 0.22
CA TYR A 137 -4.44 -17.77 -0.75
C TYR A 137 -3.96 -18.28 -2.10
N ALA A 138 -3.06 -19.26 -2.10
CA ALA A 138 -2.58 -19.88 -3.33
C ALA A 138 -3.73 -20.57 -4.10
N ALA A 139 -4.59 -21.30 -3.38
CA ALA A 139 -5.79 -21.91 -3.96
C ALA A 139 -6.76 -20.88 -4.54
N LYS A 140 -7.07 -19.79 -3.82
CA LYS A 140 -7.89 -18.68 -4.30
C LYS A 140 -7.32 -18.04 -5.59
N LEU A 141 -6.01 -17.93 -5.68
CA LEU A 141 -5.32 -17.38 -6.84
C LEU A 141 -5.10 -18.39 -7.97
N SER A 142 -5.50 -19.66 -7.77
CA SER A 142 -5.32 -20.79 -8.71
C SER A 142 -3.85 -21.03 -9.07
N ILE A 143 -2.95 -20.94 -8.08
CA ILE A 143 -1.51 -21.19 -8.22
C ILE A 143 -1.00 -22.09 -7.10
N SER A 144 0.22 -22.61 -7.23
CA SER A 144 0.84 -23.37 -6.14
C SER A 144 1.37 -22.45 -5.03
N PRO A 145 1.39 -22.90 -3.75
CA PRO A 145 1.99 -22.14 -2.64
C PRO A 145 3.45 -21.75 -2.88
N ASN A 146 4.22 -22.63 -3.52
CA ASN A 146 5.62 -22.34 -3.87
C ASN A 146 5.72 -21.20 -4.90
N HIS A 147 4.81 -21.17 -5.88
CA HIS A 147 4.76 -20.10 -6.86
C HIS A 147 4.36 -18.76 -6.20
N LEU A 148 3.35 -18.76 -5.32
CA LEU A 148 2.97 -17.60 -4.53
C LEU A 148 4.15 -17.07 -3.70
N ASN A 149 4.86 -17.96 -2.98
CA ASN A 149 6.04 -17.57 -2.20
C ASN A 149 7.12 -16.92 -3.09
N LYS A 150 7.44 -17.55 -4.21
CA LYS A 150 8.46 -17.03 -5.15
C LYS A 150 8.09 -15.64 -5.68
N VAL A 151 6.85 -15.47 -6.12
CA VAL A 151 6.35 -14.22 -6.69
C VAL A 151 6.31 -13.11 -5.64
N VAL A 152 5.64 -13.34 -4.51
CA VAL A 152 5.48 -12.32 -3.47
C VAL A 152 6.83 -11.92 -2.89
N LYS A 153 7.69 -12.90 -2.56
CA LYS A 153 9.02 -12.60 -2.02
C LYS A 153 9.92 -11.91 -3.05
N GLY A 154 9.84 -12.30 -4.32
CA GLY A 154 10.61 -11.68 -5.40
C GLY A 154 10.17 -10.24 -5.68
N THR A 155 8.87 -9.92 -5.53
CA THR A 155 8.33 -8.59 -5.77
C THR A 155 8.47 -7.66 -4.56
N THR A 156 8.28 -8.19 -3.33
CA THR A 156 8.19 -7.36 -2.12
C THR A 156 9.37 -7.51 -1.17
N GLY A 157 10.23 -8.50 -1.38
CA GLY A 157 11.31 -8.87 -0.45
C GLY A 157 10.83 -9.67 0.77
N LYS A 158 9.51 -9.81 1.01
CA LYS A 158 8.92 -10.49 2.16
C LYS A 158 8.10 -11.69 1.72
N SER A 159 8.04 -12.73 2.57
CA SER A 159 7.20 -13.90 2.29
C SER A 159 5.71 -13.59 2.47
N PRO A 160 4.80 -14.36 1.83
CA PRO A 160 3.36 -14.23 2.07
C PRO A 160 2.97 -14.40 3.54
N SER A 161 3.61 -15.32 4.26
CA SER A 161 3.36 -15.50 5.70
C SER A 161 3.71 -14.25 6.51
N THR A 162 4.81 -13.59 6.19
CA THR A 162 5.20 -12.31 6.83
C THR A 162 4.14 -11.23 6.57
N TRP A 163 3.64 -11.14 5.34
CA TRP A 163 2.58 -10.19 5.00
C TRP A 163 1.26 -10.46 5.75
N ILE A 164 0.86 -11.74 5.87
CA ILE A 164 -0.32 -12.14 6.64
C ILE A 164 -0.16 -11.72 8.11
N GLU A 165 1.01 -11.94 8.69
CA GLU A 165 1.30 -11.52 10.07
C GLU A 165 1.22 -10.00 10.25
N GLU A 166 1.83 -9.25 9.36
CA GLU A 166 1.79 -7.78 9.37
C GLU A 166 0.36 -7.25 9.23
N ALA A 167 -0.46 -7.85 8.35
CA ALA A 167 -1.86 -7.48 8.18
C ALA A 167 -2.69 -7.74 9.44
N ILE A 168 -2.48 -8.88 10.10
CA ILE A 168 -3.11 -9.22 11.39
C ILE A 168 -2.77 -8.16 12.45
N ILE A 169 -1.50 -7.81 12.59
CA ILE A 169 -1.06 -6.81 13.57
C ILE A 169 -1.60 -5.43 13.23
N LEU A 170 -1.60 -5.03 11.96
CA LEU A 170 -2.15 -3.74 11.54
C LEU A 170 -3.65 -3.63 11.87
N LYS A 171 -4.43 -4.66 11.58
CA LYS A 171 -5.86 -4.71 11.91
C LYS A 171 -6.08 -4.68 13.42
N ALA A 172 -5.27 -5.43 14.18
CA ALA A 172 -5.31 -5.41 15.65
C ALA A 172 -5.05 -4.00 16.21
N LYS A 173 -4.04 -3.30 15.70
CA LYS A 173 -3.74 -1.90 16.08
C LYS A 173 -4.93 -0.98 15.81
N MET A 174 -5.56 -1.09 14.66
CA MET A 174 -6.76 -0.31 14.32
C MET A 174 -7.90 -0.60 15.32
N LEU A 175 -8.20 -1.86 15.60
CA LEU A 175 -9.25 -2.25 16.53
C LEU A 175 -8.95 -1.75 17.94
N ILE A 176 -7.71 -1.89 18.42
CA ILE A 176 -7.29 -1.42 19.74
C ILE A 176 -7.44 0.12 19.85
N LYS A 177 -7.08 0.85 18.80
CA LYS A 177 -7.14 2.32 18.78
C LYS A 177 -8.56 2.86 18.63
N CYS A 178 -9.36 2.25 17.75
CA CYS A 178 -10.65 2.79 17.35
C CYS A 178 -11.83 2.21 18.11
N THR A 179 -11.62 1.22 19.01
CA THR A 179 -12.70 0.56 19.75
C THR A 179 -12.31 0.28 21.20
N ASN A 180 -13.34 0.02 22.03
CA ASN A 180 -13.15 -0.43 23.42
C ASN A 180 -13.24 -1.96 23.58
N LEU A 181 -13.10 -2.74 22.49
CA LEU A 181 -13.17 -4.19 22.52
C LEU A 181 -12.15 -4.79 23.52
N HIS A 182 -12.53 -5.88 24.18
CA HIS A 182 -11.61 -6.68 24.96
C HIS A 182 -10.52 -7.29 24.05
N PHE A 183 -9.33 -7.51 24.59
CA PHE A 183 -8.22 -8.07 23.80
C PHE A 183 -8.51 -9.49 23.28
N SER A 184 -9.35 -10.26 23.97
CA SER A 184 -9.87 -11.55 23.47
C SER A 184 -10.75 -11.36 22.22
N GLU A 185 -11.59 -10.33 22.22
CA GLU A 185 -12.44 -10.01 21.06
C GLU A 185 -11.60 -9.48 19.89
N VAL A 186 -10.60 -8.64 20.16
CA VAL A 186 -9.64 -8.20 19.15
C VAL A 186 -8.92 -9.40 18.53
N ALA A 187 -8.39 -10.31 19.37
CA ALA A 187 -7.74 -11.53 18.92
C ALA A 187 -8.65 -12.36 18.01
N ALA A 188 -9.89 -12.63 18.44
CA ALA A 188 -10.87 -13.37 17.66
C ALA A 188 -11.19 -12.70 16.29
N LYS A 189 -11.32 -11.37 16.26
CA LYS A 189 -11.56 -10.61 15.02
C LYS A 189 -10.41 -10.69 14.03
N VAL A 190 -9.18 -10.81 14.51
CA VAL A 190 -8.01 -10.98 13.63
C VAL A 190 -7.65 -12.44 13.39
N GLY A 191 -8.53 -13.38 13.74
CA GLY A 191 -8.37 -14.81 13.46
C GLY A 191 -7.50 -15.57 14.46
N ILE A 192 -7.18 -14.99 15.61
CA ILE A 192 -6.39 -15.64 16.67
C ILE A 192 -7.31 -15.97 17.84
N MET A 193 -7.54 -17.27 18.08
CA MET A 193 -8.46 -17.71 19.13
C MET A 193 -7.88 -17.62 20.56
N ASP A 194 -6.56 -17.76 20.69
CA ASP A 194 -5.85 -17.70 21.98
C ASP A 194 -5.35 -16.27 22.24
N GLN A 195 -5.91 -15.62 23.28
CA GLN A 195 -5.53 -14.27 23.70
C GLN A 195 -4.06 -14.17 24.13
N SER A 196 -3.53 -15.21 24.77
CA SER A 196 -2.14 -15.21 25.24
C SER A 196 -1.17 -15.30 24.08
N TYR A 197 -1.51 -16.12 23.07
CA TYR A 197 -0.75 -16.20 21.82
C TYR A 197 -0.82 -14.87 21.07
N PHE A 198 -1.99 -14.25 20.98
CA PHE A 198 -2.17 -12.92 20.39
C PHE A 198 -1.28 -11.88 21.05
N ALA A 199 -1.31 -11.81 22.41
CA ALA A 199 -0.51 -10.83 23.15
C ALA A 199 1.01 -11.01 22.94
N ARG A 200 1.48 -12.26 22.91
CA ARG A 200 2.89 -12.58 22.59
C ARG A 200 3.27 -12.14 21.19
N LYS A 201 2.44 -12.49 20.20
CA LYS A 201 2.65 -12.15 18.78
C LYS A 201 2.64 -10.63 18.57
N PHE A 202 1.70 -9.92 19.17
CA PHE A 202 1.63 -8.47 19.11
C PHE A 202 2.89 -7.83 19.70
N ARG A 203 3.31 -8.28 20.89
CA ARG A 203 4.55 -7.79 21.54
C ARG A 203 5.80 -8.09 20.72
N GLN A 204 5.87 -9.24 20.06
CA GLN A 204 7.00 -9.59 19.18
C GLN A 204 7.13 -8.61 17.99
N HIS A 205 6.00 -8.12 17.46
CA HIS A 205 5.98 -7.19 16.34
C HIS A 205 6.14 -5.72 16.76
N GLU A 206 5.47 -5.30 17.82
CA GLU A 206 5.38 -3.89 18.23
C GLU A 206 6.35 -3.52 19.35
N GLY A 207 6.99 -4.50 19.98
CA GLY A 207 7.87 -4.30 21.13
C GLY A 207 7.14 -4.10 22.47
N ILE A 208 5.84 -3.82 22.42
CA ILE A 208 4.98 -3.55 23.59
C ILE A 208 3.72 -4.42 23.55
N THR A 209 3.08 -4.61 24.71
CA THR A 209 1.83 -5.38 24.80
C THR A 209 0.63 -4.62 24.22
N PRO A 210 -0.46 -5.32 23.84
CA PRO A 210 -1.70 -4.67 23.41
C PRO A 210 -2.26 -3.67 24.46
N SER A 211 -2.06 -3.95 25.74
CA SER A 211 -2.49 -3.07 26.84
C SER A 211 -1.68 -1.79 26.89
N GLU A 212 -0.35 -1.88 26.83
CA GLU A 212 0.55 -0.73 26.76
C GLU A 212 0.28 0.10 25.51
N TYR A 213 0.07 -0.56 24.35
CA TYR A 213 -0.29 0.13 23.11
C TYR A 213 -1.58 0.94 23.26
N ARG A 214 -2.64 0.38 23.88
CA ARG A 214 -3.90 1.10 24.14
C ARG A 214 -3.72 2.31 25.05
N GLN A 215 -2.85 2.21 26.08
CA GLN A 215 -2.57 3.31 26.99
C GLN A 215 -1.86 4.49 26.31
N GLN A 216 -0.97 4.21 25.36
CA GLN A 216 -0.24 5.24 24.59
C GLN A 216 -1.13 6.00 23.57
N GLN A 217 -2.33 5.49 23.29
CA GLN A 217 -3.25 6.10 22.32
C GLN A 217 -4.35 6.95 22.98
N LYS A 218 -4.39 6.96 24.31
CA LYS A 218 -5.27 7.83 25.12
C LYS A 218 -4.60 9.15 25.43
#